data_c009f18fca945efce453ee4f3b7602de
#
_entry.id   c009f18fca945efce453ee4f3b7602de
#
_cell.length_a   1.000
_cell.length_b   1.000
_cell.length_c   1.000
_cell.angle_alpha   90.00
_cell.angle_beta   90.00
_cell.angle_gamma   90.00
#
_symmetry.space_group_name_H-M   'P 1'
#
loop_
_entity.id
_entity.type
_entity.pdbx_description
1 polymer ?
#
loop_
_entity_poly.entity_id
_entity_poly.type
_entity_poly.pdbx_seq_one_letter_code
_entity_poly.pdbx_strand_id
1 'polypeptide(L)'
;ATDCPTPTNECLMATCVSHACGTAPLKTDHVLSTNVNDGDCQKKVCDGAGGTTTVDDPTDVAKAATPCNKVTCAGKPMAPALAGIAPGTKCSDPKDSTKALCGDGAAFGSCVQCNQASDCPKSTNECAVASCDKHVCGTTNLASTHVVSAGQTTGDCQVLVCDGAGGTK
;
A
#
# COMPACT_ATOMS: atom_id res chain seq x y z
N ALA A 1 2.87 29.69 40.33
CA ALA A 1 1.44 29.59 39.87
C ALA A 1 0.76 28.29 40.32
N THR A 2 1.41 27.47 41.17
CA THR A 2 0.88 26.18 41.64
C THR A 2 -0.41 26.31 42.47
N ASP A 3 -0.64 27.49 43.05
CA ASP A 3 -1.81 27.77 43.89
C ASP A 3 -3.02 28.30 43.09
N CYS A 4 -2.87 28.50 41.76
CA CYS A 4 -3.95 28.93 40.90
C CYS A 4 -4.62 27.73 40.24
N PRO A 5 -5.96 27.78 40.02
CA PRO A 5 -6.65 26.69 39.32
C PRO A 5 -6.14 26.52 37.91
N THR A 6 -6.02 25.26 37.48
CA THR A 6 -5.64 24.92 36.09
C THR A 6 -6.74 25.38 35.12
N PRO A 7 -6.40 26.16 34.09
CA PRO A 7 -7.38 26.52 33.06
C PRO A 7 -7.99 25.29 32.37
N THR A 8 -9.26 25.34 32.05
CA THR A 8 -9.92 24.29 31.24
C THR A 8 -9.56 24.38 29.76
N ASN A 9 -9.06 25.52 29.30
CA ASN A 9 -8.55 25.70 27.94
C ASN A 9 -7.06 25.32 27.93
N GLU A 10 -6.74 24.28 27.15
CA GLU A 10 -5.36 23.75 27.02
C GLU A 10 -4.36 24.77 26.43
N CYS A 11 -4.85 25.81 25.74
CA CYS A 11 -4.01 26.86 25.19
C CYS A 11 -3.73 28.01 26.17
N LEU A 12 -4.15 27.89 27.45
CA LEU A 12 -3.87 28.81 28.49
C LEU A 12 -3.08 28.16 29.62
N MET A 13 -2.17 28.89 30.21
CA MET A 13 -1.47 28.52 31.43
C MET A 13 -1.91 29.39 32.58
N ALA A 14 -1.99 28.81 33.79
CA ALA A 14 -2.23 29.59 35.01
C ALA A 14 -1.06 30.52 35.30
N THR A 15 -1.35 31.75 35.70
CA THR A 15 -0.38 32.75 36.15
C THR A 15 -0.77 33.28 37.51
N CYS A 16 0.22 33.77 38.24
CA CYS A 16 0.00 34.47 39.51
C CYS A 16 0.78 35.79 39.46
N VAL A 17 0.06 36.90 39.43
CA VAL A 17 0.66 38.23 39.39
C VAL A 17 0.10 39.02 40.57
N SER A 18 1.00 39.55 41.41
CA SER A 18 0.61 40.32 42.59
C SER A 18 -0.42 39.63 43.50
N HIS A 19 -0.25 38.32 43.73
CA HIS A 19 -1.14 37.43 44.50
C HIS A 19 -2.53 37.21 43.91
N ALA A 20 -2.76 37.59 42.64
CA ALA A 20 -3.98 37.33 41.92
C ALA A 20 -3.74 36.25 40.82
N CYS A 21 -4.64 35.29 40.78
CA CYS A 21 -4.62 34.27 39.71
C CYS A 21 -5.16 34.84 38.41
N GLY A 22 -4.48 34.54 37.34
CA GLY A 22 -4.84 34.89 35.98
C GLY A 22 -4.48 33.77 35.01
N THR A 23 -4.60 34.01 33.70
CA THR A 23 -4.17 33.11 32.64
C THR A 23 -3.32 33.84 31.63
N ALA A 24 -2.39 33.10 30.99
CA ALA A 24 -1.62 33.58 29.84
C ALA A 24 -1.66 32.57 28.71
N PRO A 25 -1.62 33.01 27.45
CA PRO A 25 -1.61 32.08 26.30
C PRO A 25 -0.33 31.25 26.29
N LEU A 26 -0.49 29.98 25.88
CA LEU A 26 0.63 29.13 25.52
C LEU A 26 1.14 29.49 24.11
N LYS A 27 2.38 29.06 23.84
CA LYS A 27 3.02 29.28 22.52
C LYS A 27 2.29 28.55 21.40
N THR A 28 2.54 28.99 20.16
CA THR A 28 1.92 28.48 18.94
C THR A 28 2.25 27.04 18.55
N ASP A 29 3.17 26.38 19.24
CA ASP A 29 3.63 25.02 18.96
C ASP A 29 3.10 23.98 19.97
N HIS A 30 2.31 24.39 20.95
CA HIS A 30 1.73 23.48 21.92
C HIS A 30 0.62 22.64 21.23
N VAL A 31 0.86 21.32 21.13
CA VAL A 31 -0.11 20.37 20.57
C VAL A 31 -1.17 20.05 21.60
N LEU A 32 -2.45 20.08 21.21
CA LEU A 32 -3.54 19.78 22.13
C LEU A 32 -3.59 18.29 22.48
N SER A 33 -3.98 17.96 23.71
CA SER A 33 -4.20 16.58 24.15
C SER A 33 -5.37 15.91 23.40
N THR A 34 -6.30 16.71 22.90
CA THR A 34 -7.43 16.29 22.07
C THR A 34 -7.07 16.11 20.60
N ASN A 35 -5.79 16.34 20.23
CA ASN A 35 -5.34 16.03 18.87
C ASN A 35 -5.43 14.51 18.65
N VAL A 36 -6.19 14.10 17.66
CA VAL A 36 -6.32 12.70 17.26
C VAL A 36 -5.54 12.50 15.95
N ASN A 37 -4.77 11.42 15.90
CA ASN A 37 -4.12 11.00 14.67
C ASN A 37 -5.15 10.23 13.84
N ASP A 38 -5.95 10.96 13.07
CA ASP A 38 -7.02 10.39 12.24
C ASP A 38 -6.62 10.22 10.77
N GLY A 39 -5.37 10.56 10.46
CA GLY A 39 -4.77 10.38 9.16
C GLY A 39 -5.14 11.48 8.17
N ASP A 40 -5.48 12.66 8.67
CA ASP A 40 -5.82 13.82 7.85
C ASP A 40 -4.61 14.69 7.47
N CYS A 41 -3.41 14.30 7.92
CA CYS A 41 -2.15 15.02 7.72
C CYS A 41 -2.09 16.37 8.45
N GLN A 42 -2.87 16.55 9.49
CA GLN A 42 -2.96 17.80 10.23
C GLN A 42 -2.92 17.56 11.75
N LYS A 43 -2.58 18.58 12.49
CA LYS A 43 -2.70 18.59 13.94
C LYS A 43 -3.19 19.93 14.45
N LYS A 44 -3.89 19.89 15.59
CA LYS A 44 -4.33 21.09 16.28
C LYS A 44 -3.29 21.57 17.27
N VAL A 45 -2.97 22.84 17.20
CA VAL A 45 -2.02 23.52 18.09
C VAL A 45 -2.61 24.82 18.61
N CYS A 46 -2.01 25.37 19.67
CA CYS A 46 -2.37 26.69 20.15
C CYS A 46 -1.92 27.77 19.15
N ASP A 47 -2.71 28.84 19.04
CA ASP A 47 -2.43 29.97 18.13
C ASP A 47 -1.55 31.07 18.76
N GLY A 48 -1.17 30.91 20.03
CA GLY A 48 -0.41 31.91 20.80
C GLY A 48 -1.25 33.05 21.36
N ALA A 49 -2.55 33.10 21.09
CA ALA A 49 -3.51 34.07 21.58
C ALA A 49 -4.53 33.47 22.56
N GLY A 50 -4.38 32.18 22.89
CA GLY A 50 -5.30 31.40 23.72
C GLY A 50 -6.39 30.67 22.96
N GLY A 51 -6.40 30.75 21.62
CA GLY A 51 -7.19 29.93 20.72
C GLY A 51 -6.43 28.77 20.13
N THR A 52 -7.04 28.07 19.17
CA THR A 52 -6.45 26.93 18.47
C THR A 52 -6.40 27.15 16.96
N THR A 53 -5.39 26.59 16.34
CA THR A 53 -5.27 26.55 14.87
C THR A 53 -4.84 25.17 14.41
N THR A 54 -5.06 24.87 13.12
CA THR A 54 -4.62 23.62 12.50
C THR A 54 -3.36 23.87 11.69
N VAL A 55 -2.37 23.00 11.86
CA VAL A 55 -1.11 23.04 11.11
C VAL A 55 -0.84 21.70 10.46
N ASP A 56 -0.03 21.69 9.38
CA ASP A 56 0.36 20.48 8.68
C ASP A 56 1.13 19.52 9.61
N ASP A 57 0.79 18.22 9.55
CA ASP A 57 1.52 17.15 10.23
C ASP A 57 1.80 15.98 9.26
N PRO A 58 3.00 15.92 8.67
CA PRO A 58 3.34 14.86 7.73
C PRO A 58 3.44 13.46 8.38
N THR A 59 3.38 13.37 9.71
CA THR A 59 3.43 12.10 10.44
C THR A 59 2.05 11.51 10.71
N ASP A 60 1.00 12.33 10.63
CA ASP A 60 -0.38 11.88 10.76
C ASP A 60 -0.88 11.31 9.44
N VAL A 61 -0.51 10.06 9.17
CA VAL A 61 -0.80 9.36 7.91
C VAL A 61 -1.84 8.29 8.14
N ALA A 62 -2.92 8.34 7.37
CA ALA A 62 -3.95 7.31 7.38
C ALA A 62 -3.38 5.92 7.02
N LYS A 63 -3.96 4.87 7.60
CA LYS A 63 -3.63 3.51 7.24
C LYS A 63 -4.05 3.23 5.79
N ALA A 64 -3.15 2.71 4.98
CA ALA A 64 -3.46 2.32 3.61
C ALA A 64 -4.60 1.29 3.57
N ALA A 65 -5.55 1.48 2.65
CA ALA A 65 -6.70 0.60 2.52
C ALA A 65 -6.35 -0.76 1.90
N THR A 66 -5.26 -0.84 1.14
CA THR A 66 -4.79 -2.06 0.47
C THR A 66 -3.29 -2.25 0.67
N PRO A 67 -2.79 -3.51 0.59
CA PRO A 67 -1.36 -3.78 0.72
C PRO A 67 -0.48 -3.14 -0.38
N CYS A 68 -1.08 -2.74 -1.51
CA CYS A 68 -0.38 -2.15 -2.65
C CYS A 68 -0.54 -0.63 -2.77
N ASN A 69 -1.13 0.01 -1.76
CA ASN A 69 -1.22 1.46 -1.67
C ASN A 69 -0.44 1.97 -0.46
N LYS A 70 0.18 3.12 -0.62
CA LYS A 70 0.78 3.90 0.45
C LYS A 70 0.03 5.23 0.55
N VAL A 71 -0.37 5.61 1.74
CA VAL A 71 -0.86 6.96 2.00
C VAL A 71 0.32 7.85 2.36
N THR A 72 0.37 9.04 1.82
CA THR A 72 1.36 10.07 2.13
C THR A 72 0.67 11.40 2.32
N CYS A 73 1.28 12.29 3.07
CA CYS A 73 0.80 13.66 3.18
C CYS A 73 1.42 14.51 2.08
N ALA A 74 0.59 15.20 1.30
CA ALA A 74 1.04 16.02 0.18
C ALA A 74 0.19 17.30 0.02
N GLY A 75 0.75 18.28 -0.68
CA GLY A 75 0.07 19.55 -0.93
C GLY A 75 0.29 20.61 0.13
N LYS A 76 -0.40 21.74 -0.01
CA LYS A 76 -0.49 22.83 0.98
C LYS A 76 -1.89 23.46 0.92
N PRO A 77 -2.74 23.38 1.97
CA PRO A 77 -2.46 22.59 3.20
C PRO A 77 -2.22 21.12 2.89
N MET A 78 -1.52 20.40 3.76
CA MET A 78 -1.29 18.97 3.58
C MET A 78 -2.60 18.20 3.68
N ALA A 79 -2.73 17.20 2.80
CA ALA A 79 -3.86 16.29 2.77
C ALA A 79 -3.39 14.87 2.44
N PRO A 80 -4.14 13.83 2.85
CA PRO A 80 -3.83 12.45 2.48
C PRO A 80 -3.84 12.26 0.96
N ALA A 81 -2.76 11.72 0.42
CA ALA A 81 -2.62 11.36 -0.98
C ALA A 81 -2.30 9.87 -1.12
N LEU A 82 -2.99 9.18 -2.02
CA LEU A 82 -2.70 7.79 -2.34
C LEU A 82 -1.55 7.73 -3.33
N ALA A 83 -0.50 7.03 -2.94
CA ALA A 83 0.59 6.63 -3.83
C ALA A 83 0.54 5.11 -3.98
N GLY A 84 0.54 4.63 -5.21
CA GLY A 84 0.65 3.20 -5.48
C GLY A 84 2.05 2.69 -5.19
N ILE A 85 2.13 1.46 -4.73
CA ILE A 85 3.39 0.72 -4.64
C ILE A 85 3.71 0.17 -6.03
N ALA A 86 4.99 0.15 -6.39
CA ALA A 86 5.42 -0.30 -7.73
C ALA A 86 4.88 -1.69 -8.07
N PRO A 87 4.41 -1.92 -9.32
CA PRO A 87 4.00 -3.23 -9.79
C PRO A 87 5.08 -4.29 -9.58
N GLY A 88 4.69 -5.53 -9.27
CA GLY A 88 5.61 -6.62 -8.97
C GLY A 88 6.19 -6.62 -7.56
N THR A 89 5.95 -5.57 -6.75
CA THR A 89 6.31 -5.59 -5.32
C THR A 89 5.49 -6.66 -4.60
N LYS A 90 6.13 -7.42 -3.71
CA LYS A 90 5.44 -8.45 -2.90
C LYS A 90 4.39 -7.83 -2.01
N CYS A 91 3.23 -8.44 -1.97
CA CYS A 91 2.12 -8.10 -1.08
C CYS A 91 1.51 -9.37 -0.49
N SER A 92 0.55 -9.21 0.41
CA SER A 92 -0.24 -10.33 0.96
C SER A 92 -1.71 -9.93 0.94
N ASP A 93 -2.50 -10.62 0.15
CA ASP A 93 -3.96 -10.47 0.18
C ASP A 93 -4.51 -11.35 1.33
N PRO A 94 -5.16 -10.78 2.34
CA PRO A 94 -5.69 -11.56 3.45
C PRO A 94 -6.82 -12.51 3.06
N LYS A 95 -7.41 -12.32 1.87
CA LYS A 95 -8.52 -13.13 1.35
C LYS A 95 -8.08 -14.18 0.34
N ASP A 96 -6.89 -14.02 -0.26
CA ASP A 96 -6.41 -14.88 -1.33
C ASP A 96 -4.88 -14.96 -1.31
N SER A 97 -4.36 -16.01 -0.70
CA SER A 97 -2.92 -16.25 -0.57
C SER A 97 -2.19 -16.50 -1.89
N THR A 98 -2.92 -16.72 -3.00
CA THR A 98 -2.32 -16.85 -4.33
C THR A 98 -1.93 -15.50 -4.94
N LYS A 99 -2.49 -14.40 -4.43
CA LYS A 99 -2.18 -13.04 -4.86
C LYS A 99 -1.02 -12.50 -4.03
N ALA A 100 0.15 -12.45 -4.61
CA ALA A 100 1.39 -12.15 -3.90
C ALA A 100 2.17 -10.96 -4.46
N LEU A 101 1.68 -10.31 -5.52
CA LEU A 101 2.34 -9.18 -6.20
C LEU A 101 1.39 -8.00 -6.35
N CYS A 102 1.92 -6.78 -6.24
CA CYS A 102 1.15 -5.59 -6.57
C CYS A 102 0.93 -5.52 -8.10
N GLY A 103 -0.32 -5.33 -8.49
CA GLY A 103 -0.73 -5.28 -9.89
C GLY A 103 -0.33 -4.00 -10.61
N ASP A 104 -0.31 -4.06 -11.93
CA ASP A 104 -0.12 -2.94 -12.85
C ASP A 104 -1.44 -2.54 -13.53
N GLY A 105 -1.40 -1.52 -14.37
CA GLY A 105 -2.53 -1.08 -15.18
C GLY A 105 -3.83 -0.96 -14.40
N ALA A 106 -4.86 -1.69 -14.80
CA ALA A 106 -6.18 -1.66 -14.17
C ALA A 106 -6.21 -2.30 -12.76
N ALA A 107 -5.23 -3.15 -12.41
CA ALA A 107 -5.10 -3.77 -11.10
C ALA A 107 -4.19 -2.98 -10.15
N PHE A 108 -3.74 -1.79 -10.56
CA PHE A 108 -2.89 -0.93 -9.74
C PHE A 108 -3.51 -0.68 -8.35
N GLY A 109 -2.71 -0.88 -7.31
CA GLY A 109 -3.16 -0.76 -5.92
C GLY A 109 -3.79 -2.01 -5.32
N SER A 110 -3.88 -3.11 -6.07
CA SER A 110 -4.40 -4.41 -5.59
C SER A 110 -3.33 -5.49 -5.65
N CYS A 111 -3.45 -6.53 -4.79
CA CYS A 111 -2.65 -7.74 -4.94
C CYS A 111 -3.19 -8.61 -6.07
N VAL A 112 -2.29 -9.15 -6.90
CA VAL A 112 -2.58 -10.02 -8.04
C VAL A 112 -1.69 -11.26 -8.01
N GLN A 113 -2.01 -12.27 -8.83
CA GLN A 113 -1.16 -13.46 -8.97
C GLN A 113 0.07 -13.17 -9.85
N CYS A 114 -0.11 -12.39 -10.90
CA CYS A 114 0.93 -12.09 -11.88
C CYS A 114 0.67 -10.75 -12.58
N ASN A 115 1.74 -10.13 -13.06
CA ASN A 115 1.70 -9.03 -14.04
C ASN A 115 2.18 -9.52 -15.42
N GLN A 116 2.97 -10.60 -15.44
CA GLN A 116 3.52 -11.22 -16.66
C GLN A 116 3.66 -12.73 -16.48
N ALA A 117 3.81 -13.46 -17.58
CA ALA A 117 3.88 -14.93 -17.57
C ALA A 117 5.03 -15.49 -16.70
N SER A 118 6.14 -14.77 -16.58
CA SER A 118 7.29 -15.16 -15.75
C SER A 118 7.01 -15.12 -14.24
N ASP A 119 5.95 -14.44 -13.80
CA ASP A 119 5.54 -14.39 -12.41
C ASP A 119 4.78 -15.67 -12.00
N CYS A 120 4.33 -16.45 -13.00
CA CYS A 120 3.58 -17.68 -12.78
C CYS A 120 4.49 -18.90 -12.64
N PRO A 121 4.04 -19.94 -11.91
CA PRO A 121 4.75 -21.22 -11.87
C PRO A 121 5.01 -21.77 -13.28
N LYS A 122 6.21 -22.28 -13.53
CA LYS A 122 6.53 -22.94 -14.79
C LYS A 122 5.60 -24.13 -15.01
N SER A 123 5.13 -24.30 -16.26
CA SER A 123 4.41 -25.51 -16.64
C SER A 123 5.31 -26.75 -16.50
N THR A 124 4.77 -27.82 -15.96
CA THR A 124 5.40 -29.15 -15.98
C THR A 124 5.16 -29.90 -17.28
N ASN A 125 4.26 -29.40 -18.12
CA ASN A 125 3.95 -29.95 -19.42
C ASN A 125 4.78 -29.24 -20.49
N GLU A 126 5.63 -29.95 -21.22
CA GLU A 126 6.47 -29.40 -22.29
C GLU A 126 5.65 -28.80 -23.46
N CYS A 127 4.40 -29.20 -23.62
CA CYS A 127 3.49 -28.65 -24.63
C CYS A 127 2.68 -27.46 -24.14
N ALA A 128 3.00 -26.90 -22.97
CA ALA A 128 2.36 -25.72 -22.42
C ALA A 128 3.37 -24.79 -21.74
N VAL A 129 3.17 -23.50 -21.88
CA VAL A 129 3.95 -22.48 -21.18
C VAL A 129 3.08 -21.74 -20.18
N ALA A 130 3.69 -21.22 -19.14
CA ALA A 130 2.99 -20.35 -18.19
C ALA A 130 2.43 -19.11 -18.92
N SER A 131 1.26 -18.69 -18.53
CA SER A 131 0.61 -17.47 -19.00
C SER A 131 0.08 -16.64 -17.84
N CYS A 132 -0.09 -15.34 -18.07
CA CYS A 132 -0.77 -14.43 -17.15
C CYS A 132 -1.86 -13.72 -17.96
N ASP A 133 -3.12 -14.06 -17.70
CA ASP A 133 -4.27 -13.41 -18.34
C ASP A 133 -5.10 -12.72 -17.27
N LYS A 134 -5.32 -11.40 -17.44
CA LYS A 134 -6.06 -10.56 -16.48
C LYS A 134 -5.58 -10.75 -15.05
N HIS A 135 -4.26 -10.81 -14.88
CA HIS A 135 -3.58 -10.99 -13.60
C HIS A 135 -3.81 -12.35 -12.91
N VAL A 136 -4.24 -13.35 -13.64
CA VAL A 136 -4.43 -14.74 -13.18
C VAL A 136 -3.44 -15.63 -13.89
N CYS A 137 -2.73 -16.46 -13.11
CA CYS A 137 -1.81 -17.45 -13.66
C CYS A 137 -2.56 -18.61 -14.34
N GLY A 138 -2.08 -18.98 -15.51
CA GLY A 138 -2.60 -20.06 -16.31
C GLY A 138 -1.51 -20.71 -17.15
N THR A 139 -1.93 -21.48 -18.15
CA THR A 139 -1.04 -22.05 -19.15
C THR A 139 -1.62 -21.84 -20.55
N THR A 140 -0.74 -21.67 -21.53
CA THR A 140 -1.08 -21.61 -22.96
C THR A 140 -0.41 -22.76 -23.69
N ASN A 141 -1.16 -23.50 -24.49
CA ASN A 141 -0.63 -24.62 -25.26
C ASN A 141 0.31 -24.12 -26.37
N LEU A 142 1.41 -24.85 -26.53
CA LEU A 142 2.35 -24.61 -27.63
C LEU A 142 1.80 -25.14 -28.96
N ALA A 143 2.28 -24.54 -30.05
CA ALA A 143 1.90 -24.94 -31.40
C ALA A 143 2.25 -26.40 -31.69
N SER A 144 1.49 -27.01 -32.61
CA SER A 144 1.66 -28.40 -33.02
C SER A 144 2.98 -28.72 -33.74
N THR A 145 3.86 -27.73 -33.88
CA THR A 145 5.22 -27.88 -34.43
C THR A 145 6.32 -27.86 -33.37
N HIS A 146 5.96 -27.63 -32.10
CA HIS A 146 6.95 -27.63 -31.05
C HIS A 146 7.44 -29.03 -30.72
N VAL A 147 8.74 -29.26 -30.86
CA VAL A 147 9.37 -30.55 -30.56
C VAL A 147 9.54 -30.70 -29.06
N VAL A 148 9.06 -31.80 -28.49
CA VAL A 148 9.25 -32.11 -27.06
C VAL A 148 10.58 -32.82 -26.83
N SER A 149 11.20 -32.60 -25.68
CA SER A 149 12.45 -33.25 -25.35
C SER A 149 12.26 -34.61 -24.70
N ALA A 150 11.16 -34.78 -23.96
CA ALA A 150 10.84 -36.03 -23.28
C ALA A 150 10.09 -37.00 -24.20
N GLY A 151 10.36 -38.29 -24.05
CA GLY A 151 9.63 -39.35 -24.75
C GLY A 151 10.05 -39.58 -26.21
N GLN A 152 11.13 -38.94 -26.70
CA GLN A 152 11.69 -39.23 -28.03
C GLN A 152 12.31 -40.64 -28.04
N THR A 153 12.01 -41.44 -29.07
CA THR A 153 12.58 -42.78 -29.27
C THR A 153 13.72 -42.68 -30.28
N THR A 154 14.93 -43.04 -29.86
CA THR A 154 16.08 -42.99 -30.74
C THR A 154 16.02 -44.10 -31.81
N GLY A 155 16.13 -43.71 -33.07
CA GLY A 155 16.23 -44.67 -34.19
C GLY A 155 14.91 -45.05 -34.86
N ASP A 156 13.78 -44.45 -34.45
CA ASP A 156 12.49 -44.70 -35.09
C ASP A 156 12.17 -43.75 -36.25
N CYS A 157 13.09 -42.81 -36.55
CA CYS A 157 12.91 -41.80 -37.60
C CYS A 157 11.67 -40.90 -37.42
N GLN A 158 11.14 -40.78 -36.19
CA GLN A 158 9.99 -39.94 -35.86
C GLN A 158 10.41 -38.85 -34.86
N VAL A 159 9.67 -37.76 -34.88
CA VAL A 159 9.86 -36.65 -33.93
C VAL A 159 8.56 -36.41 -33.18
N LEU A 160 8.59 -36.60 -31.88
CA LEU A 160 7.44 -36.32 -31.05
C LEU A 160 7.26 -34.79 -30.91
N VAL A 161 6.09 -34.30 -31.30
CA VAL A 161 5.74 -32.87 -31.24
C VAL A 161 4.47 -32.65 -30.47
N CYS A 162 4.24 -31.44 -30.06
CA CYS A 162 2.97 -31.05 -29.45
C CYS A 162 1.82 -31.17 -30.45
N ASP A 163 0.62 -31.45 -29.99
CA ASP A 163 -0.60 -31.54 -30.84
C ASP A 163 -1.31 -30.18 -30.99
N GLY A 164 -0.91 -29.18 -30.24
CA GLY A 164 -1.56 -27.86 -30.18
C GLY A 164 -2.70 -27.78 -29.15
N ALA A 165 -3.06 -28.90 -28.53
CA ALA A 165 -4.09 -28.99 -27.52
C ALA A 165 -3.53 -29.27 -26.11
N GLY A 166 -2.20 -29.28 -25.97
CA GLY A 166 -1.50 -29.58 -24.74
C GLY A 166 -1.05 -31.04 -24.60
N GLY A 167 -1.32 -31.88 -25.58
CA GLY A 167 -0.81 -33.23 -25.69
C GLY A 167 0.35 -33.34 -26.71
N THR A 168 0.81 -34.57 -26.97
CA THR A 168 1.86 -34.90 -27.91
C THR A 168 1.32 -35.78 -29.05
N LYS A 169 1.94 -35.73 -30.21
CA LYS A 169 1.62 -36.59 -31.39
C LYS A 169 2.91 -36.99 -32.13
#